data_b13c823f5fee7e412dbaa02601f16fd5
#
_entry.id   b13c823f5fee7e412dbaa02601f16fd5
#
_cell.length_a   1.000
_cell.length_b   1.000
_cell.length_c   1.000
_cell.angle_alpha   90.00
_cell.angle_beta   90.00
_cell.angle_gamma   90.00
#
_symmetry.space_group_name_H-M   'P 1'
#
loop_
_entity.id
_entity.type
_entity.pdbx_description
1 polymer ?
#
loop_
_entity_poly.entity_id
_entity_poly.type
_entity_poly.pdbx_seq_one_letter_code
_entity_poly.pdbx_strand_id
1 'polypeptide(L)'
;MKSRPRPGAAAEVTFIAEETHAIDFAEDGMPSVLSTPWLIWFMEHSAREAMLPHLEYRESTVGMAVEIEHLAPTPTGNRVTCRAQVLRSEDNHCLLYTSDAADE
;
A
#
# COMPACT_ATOMS: atom_id res chain seq x y z
N MET A 1 -16.97 2.59 -12.98
CA MET A 1 -16.17 1.35 -13.17
C MET A 1 -16.80 0.53 -14.28
N LYS A 2 -16.00 -0.07 -15.14
CA LYS A 2 -16.50 -0.93 -16.20
C LYS A 2 -16.89 -2.33 -15.70
N SER A 3 -16.43 -2.69 -14.53
CA SER A 3 -16.83 -3.92 -13.83
C SER A 3 -16.68 -3.70 -12.34
N ARG A 4 -17.38 -4.54 -11.55
CA ARG A 4 -17.26 -4.49 -10.10
C ARG A 4 -16.19 -5.49 -9.67
N PRO A 5 -15.16 -5.05 -8.92
CA PRO A 5 -14.16 -5.97 -8.40
C PRO A 5 -14.80 -7.02 -7.50
N ARG A 6 -14.41 -8.26 -7.67
CA ARG A 6 -14.91 -9.36 -6.84
C ARG A 6 -14.08 -9.48 -5.58
N PRO A 7 -14.68 -9.86 -4.44
CA PRO A 7 -13.91 -10.21 -3.26
C PRO A 7 -12.81 -11.22 -3.61
N GLY A 8 -11.60 -10.96 -3.12
CA GLY A 8 -10.44 -11.78 -3.43
C GLY A 8 -9.57 -11.25 -4.57
N ALA A 9 -10.08 -10.33 -5.41
CA ALA A 9 -9.23 -9.65 -6.40
C ALA A 9 -8.06 -8.97 -5.69
N ALA A 10 -6.85 -9.16 -6.19
CA ALA A 10 -5.65 -8.72 -5.50
C ALA A 10 -4.57 -8.26 -6.46
N ALA A 11 -3.65 -7.45 -5.95
CA ALA A 11 -2.44 -7.04 -6.66
C ALA A 11 -1.32 -6.79 -5.68
N GLU A 12 -0.09 -6.80 -6.18
CA GLU A 12 1.10 -6.57 -5.38
C GLU A 12 1.96 -5.49 -5.99
N VAL A 13 2.62 -4.71 -5.14
CA VAL A 13 3.65 -3.75 -5.50
C VAL A 13 4.87 -4.04 -4.66
N THR A 14 6.04 -4.15 -5.28
CA THR A 14 7.31 -4.40 -4.60
C THR A 14 8.21 -3.20 -4.75
N PHE A 15 8.87 -2.82 -3.66
CA PHE A 15 9.81 -1.70 -3.67
C PHE A 15 10.97 -1.96 -2.72
N ILE A 16 12.04 -1.19 -2.89
CA ILE A 16 13.16 -1.17 -1.94
C ILE A 16 12.95 0.03 -1.02
N ALA A 17 12.97 -0.19 0.28
CA ALA A 17 12.91 0.90 1.25
C ALA A 17 14.23 1.67 1.20
N GLU A 18 14.19 2.90 0.69
CA GLU A 18 15.37 3.74 0.52
C GLU A 18 15.43 4.81 1.62
N GLU A 19 16.57 5.49 1.72
CA GLU A 19 16.74 6.56 2.71
C GLU A 19 15.71 7.68 2.55
N THR A 20 15.26 7.96 1.32
CA THR A 20 14.21 8.94 1.07
C THR A 20 12.87 8.53 1.68
N HIS A 21 12.67 7.25 1.95
CA HIS A 21 11.45 6.71 2.56
C HIS A 21 11.57 6.60 4.09
N ALA A 22 12.72 6.94 4.65
CA ALA A 22 12.98 6.76 6.06
C ALA A 22 12.31 7.83 6.90
N ILE A 23 11.99 7.45 8.14
CA ILE A 23 11.55 8.42 9.13
C ILE A 23 12.75 9.32 9.54
N ASP A 24 12.48 10.60 9.72
CA ASP A 24 13.51 11.61 9.95
C ASP A 24 13.82 11.77 11.44
N PHE A 25 14.24 10.69 12.08
CA PHE A 25 14.62 10.68 13.50
C PHE A 25 16.05 10.18 13.72
N ALA A 26 16.89 10.22 12.69
CA ALA A 26 18.26 9.73 12.77
C ALA A 26 19.10 10.51 13.79
N GLU A 27 18.78 11.78 14.02
CA GLU A 27 19.46 12.63 14.99
C GLU A 27 19.30 12.16 16.43
N ASP A 28 18.25 11.40 16.70
CA ASP A 28 17.97 10.83 18.02
C ASP A 28 18.59 9.44 18.22
N GLY A 29 19.48 9.04 17.33
CA GLY A 29 20.11 7.72 17.39
C GLY A 29 19.21 6.58 16.90
N MET A 30 18.11 6.90 16.28
CA MET A 30 17.20 5.89 15.73
C MET A 30 17.79 5.26 14.47
N PRO A 31 17.63 3.94 14.27
CA PRO A 31 18.02 3.32 13.00
C PRO A 31 17.16 3.84 11.86
N SER A 32 17.71 3.81 10.64
CA SER A 32 17.00 4.22 9.44
C SER A 32 15.96 3.18 9.09
N VAL A 33 14.70 3.53 9.22
CA VAL A 33 13.57 2.63 8.97
C VAL A 33 12.50 3.33 8.13
N LEU A 34 11.72 2.53 7.39
CA LEU A 34 10.63 3.02 6.56
C LEU A 34 9.62 3.82 7.38
N SER A 35 9.29 5.02 6.93
CA SER A 35 8.29 5.85 7.61
C SER A 35 6.87 5.36 7.32
N THR A 36 5.97 5.57 8.28
CA THR A 36 4.57 5.19 8.13
C THR A 36 3.89 5.90 6.94
N PRO A 37 4.06 7.21 6.71
CA PRO A 37 3.48 7.85 5.53
C PRO A 37 3.92 7.23 4.21
N TRP A 38 5.20 6.84 4.08
CA TRP A 38 5.67 6.20 2.86
C TRP A 38 5.11 4.78 2.72
N LEU A 39 4.96 4.05 3.82
CA LEU A 39 4.31 2.74 3.79
C LEU A 39 2.88 2.87 3.29
N ILE A 40 2.11 3.83 3.77
CA ILE A 40 0.74 4.10 3.31
C ILE A 40 0.73 4.42 1.81
N TRP A 41 1.69 5.22 1.34
CA TRP A 41 1.79 5.57 -0.07
C TRP A 41 1.93 4.32 -0.95
N PHE A 42 2.80 3.40 -0.58
CA PHE A 42 2.98 2.15 -1.32
C PHE A 42 1.77 1.23 -1.21
N MET A 43 1.13 1.18 -0.05
CA MET A 43 -0.08 0.39 0.15
C MET A 43 -1.24 0.91 -0.70
N GLU A 44 -1.39 2.23 -0.83
CA GLU A 44 -2.38 2.82 -1.74
C GLU A 44 -2.10 2.46 -3.20
N HIS A 45 -0.83 2.41 -3.59
CA HIS A 45 -0.46 2.01 -4.95
C HIS A 45 -0.82 0.55 -5.23
N SER A 46 -0.62 -0.35 -4.27
CA SER A 46 -1.03 -1.75 -4.44
C SER A 46 -2.54 -1.87 -4.53
N ALA A 47 -3.29 -1.09 -3.75
CA ALA A 47 -4.75 -1.04 -3.83
C ALA A 47 -5.21 -0.52 -5.20
N ARG A 48 -4.56 0.53 -5.71
CA ARG A 48 -4.85 1.06 -7.03
C ARG A 48 -4.61 0.03 -8.13
N GLU A 49 -3.49 -0.71 -8.05
CA GLU A 49 -3.19 -1.77 -9.02
C GLU A 49 -4.28 -2.85 -9.02
N ALA A 50 -4.82 -3.20 -7.86
CA ALA A 50 -5.91 -4.17 -7.76
C ALA A 50 -7.19 -3.66 -8.44
N MET A 51 -7.39 -2.35 -8.51
CA MET A 51 -8.58 -1.72 -9.09
C MET A 51 -8.45 -1.45 -10.59
N LEU A 52 -7.23 -1.31 -11.12
CA LEU A 52 -7.02 -0.88 -12.51
C LEU A 52 -7.81 -1.69 -13.55
N PRO A 53 -7.91 -3.03 -13.47
CA PRO A 53 -8.66 -3.79 -14.47
C PRO A 53 -10.15 -3.48 -14.53
N HIS A 54 -10.68 -2.81 -13.51
CA HIS A 54 -12.10 -2.51 -13.36
C HIS A 54 -12.47 -1.07 -13.71
N LEU A 55 -11.48 -0.25 -14.05
CA LEU A 55 -11.68 1.18 -14.32
C LEU A 55 -11.89 1.44 -15.81
N GLU A 56 -12.79 2.38 -16.09
CA GLU A 56 -12.93 2.94 -17.44
C GLU A 56 -11.75 3.85 -17.75
N TYR A 57 -11.56 4.14 -19.04
CA TYR A 57 -10.59 5.14 -19.48
C TYR A 57 -10.84 6.47 -18.77
N ARG A 58 -9.81 7.06 -18.21
CA ARG A 58 -9.81 8.30 -17.41
C ARG A 58 -10.40 8.20 -16.02
N GLU A 59 -10.85 7.04 -15.60
CA GLU A 59 -11.20 6.83 -14.21
C GLU A 59 -9.94 6.57 -13.38
N SER A 60 -10.00 6.92 -12.10
CA SER A 60 -8.95 6.64 -11.15
C SER A 60 -9.56 6.35 -9.79
N THR A 61 -8.73 5.95 -8.85
CA THR A 61 -9.13 5.73 -7.47
C THR A 61 -8.45 6.73 -6.56
N VAL A 62 -9.09 7.03 -5.45
CA VAL A 62 -8.52 7.87 -4.39
C VAL A 62 -8.88 7.25 -3.05
N GLY A 63 -7.92 7.26 -2.13
CA GLY A 63 -8.17 6.82 -0.77
C GLY A 63 -9.06 7.80 -0.04
N MET A 64 -10.13 7.31 0.59
CA MET A 64 -11.05 8.12 1.36
C MET A 64 -10.81 7.99 2.86
N ALA A 65 -10.39 6.82 3.29
CA ALA A 65 -10.14 6.53 4.69
C ALA A 65 -9.10 5.42 4.78
N VAL A 66 -8.30 5.46 5.83
CA VAL A 66 -7.25 4.47 6.07
C VAL A 66 -7.22 4.16 7.56
N GLU A 67 -7.15 2.86 7.89
CA GLU A 67 -6.79 2.39 9.21
C GLU A 67 -5.52 1.58 9.06
N ILE A 68 -4.49 1.91 9.83
CA ILE A 68 -3.19 1.27 9.68
C ILE A 68 -2.60 0.90 11.03
N GLU A 69 -1.97 -0.27 11.08
CA GLU A 69 -1.10 -0.68 12.16
C GLU A 69 0.29 -0.92 11.59
N HIS A 70 1.27 -0.17 12.05
CA HIS A 70 2.67 -0.34 11.67
C HIS A 70 3.36 -1.17 12.76
N LEU A 71 3.29 -2.49 12.61
CA LEU A 71 3.60 -3.44 13.68
C LEU A 71 5.09 -3.63 13.96
N ALA A 72 5.94 -3.39 12.97
CA ALA A 72 7.37 -3.61 13.13
C ALA A 72 8.15 -2.65 12.24
N PRO A 73 9.35 -2.23 12.66
CA PRO A 73 10.19 -1.39 11.82
C PRO A 73 10.73 -2.17 10.63
N THR A 74 10.82 -1.49 9.48
CA THR A 74 11.43 -2.04 8.27
C THR A 74 12.71 -1.28 7.98
N PRO A 75 13.88 -1.89 8.15
CA PRO A 75 15.15 -1.21 7.86
C PRO A 75 15.25 -0.80 6.40
N THR A 76 15.85 0.37 6.15
CA THR A 76 16.18 0.77 4.78
C THR A 76 17.14 -0.23 4.15
N GLY A 77 17.01 -0.45 2.84
CA GLY A 77 17.75 -1.46 2.12
C GLY A 77 16.96 -2.75 1.89
N ASN A 78 15.92 -3.01 2.68
CA ASN A 78 15.11 -4.21 2.53
C ASN A 78 14.11 -4.05 1.38
N ARG A 79 13.83 -5.17 0.73
CA ARG A 79 12.76 -5.22 -0.27
C ARG A 79 11.43 -5.47 0.44
N VAL A 80 10.42 -4.70 0.07
CA VAL A 80 9.09 -4.76 0.68
C VAL A 80 8.07 -5.07 -0.41
N THR A 81 7.17 -6.02 -0.14
CA THR A 81 6.06 -6.33 -1.02
C THR A 81 4.76 -5.94 -0.33
N CYS A 82 3.99 -5.06 -0.96
CA CYS A 82 2.65 -4.68 -0.52
C CYS A 82 1.62 -5.41 -1.36
N ARG A 83 0.70 -6.11 -0.70
CA ARG A 83 -0.37 -6.84 -1.36
C ARG A 83 -1.72 -6.28 -0.94
N ALA A 84 -2.54 -5.91 -1.90
CA ALA A 84 -3.90 -5.44 -1.66
C ALA A 84 -4.91 -6.47 -2.14
N GLN A 85 -5.97 -6.66 -1.37
CA GLN A 85 -7.03 -7.60 -1.69
C GLN A 85 -8.38 -6.94 -1.45
N VAL A 86 -9.27 -7.03 -2.43
CA VAL A 86 -10.64 -6.52 -2.30
C VAL A 86 -11.42 -7.39 -1.34
N LEU A 87 -11.99 -6.79 -0.30
CA LEU A 87 -12.85 -7.48 0.67
C LEU A 87 -14.31 -7.36 0.28
N ARG A 88 -14.74 -6.18 -0.19
CA ARG A 88 -16.09 -5.98 -0.71
C ARG A 88 -16.12 -4.74 -1.60
N SER A 89 -17.13 -4.68 -2.45
CA SER A 89 -17.35 -3.58 -3.37
C SER A 89 -18.82 -3.22 -3.39
N GLU A 90 -19.12 -1.93 -3.28
CA GLU A 90 -20.47 -1.36 -3.35
C GLU A 90 -20.43 -0.09 -4.19
N ASP A 91 -21.28 -0.02 -5.23
CA ASP A 91 -21.32 1.14 -6.13
C ASP A 91 -19.92 1.56 -6.60
N ASN A 92 -19.48 2.73 -6.20
CA ASN A 92 -18.16 3.27 -6.55
C ASN A 92 -17.17 3.20 -5.39
N HIS A 93 -17.47 2.40 -4.36
CA HIS A 93 -16.64 2.26 -3.18
C HIS A 93 -16.16 0.83 -3.03
N CYS A 94 -14.89 0.66 -2.70
CA CYS A 94 -14.32 -0.65 -2.40
C CYS A 94 -13.59 -0.60 -1.06
N LEU A 95 -13.77 -1.66 -0.28
CA LEU A 95 -12.99 -1.88 0.92
C LEU A 95 -11.87 -2.87 0.57
N LEU A 96 -10.62 -2.47 0.81
CA LEU A 96 -9.46 -3.32 0.56
C LEU A 96 -8.71 -3.57 1.86
N TYR A 97 -8.21 -4.78 1.99
CA TYR A 97 -7.19 -5.11 2.99
C TYR A 97 -5.83 -5.11 2.31
N THR A 98 -4.89 -4.41 2.92
CA THR A 98 -3.53 -4.31 2.39
C THR A 98 -2.55 -4.74 3.46
N SER A 99 -1.60 -5.57 3.10
CA SER A 99 -0.54 -6.02 3.99
C SER A 99 0.80 -5.89 3.30
N ASP A 100 1.87 -5.86 4.10
CA ASP A 100 3.22 -5.84 3.56
C ASP A 100 4.09 -6.88 4.25
N ALA A 101 5.16 -7.27 3.56
CA ALA A 101 6.19 -8.15 4.11
C ALA A 101 7.55 -7.67 3.61
N ALA A 102 8.51 -7.56 4.53
CA ALA A 102 9.87 -7.19 4.20
C ALA A 102 10.72 -8.44 4.05
N ASP A 103 11.49 -8.51 2.97
CA ASP A 103 12.49 -9.55 2.76
C ASP A 103 13.80 -9.12 3.42
N GLU A 104 14.40 -10.01 4.15
CA GLU A 104 15.71 -9.81 4.76
C GLU A 104 16.85 -9.99 3.76
#